data_9276116379a18295fd46de6c261be3e4
#
_entry.id   9276116379a18295fd46de6c261be3e4
#
_cell.length_a   1.000
_cell.length_b   1.000
_cell.length_c   1.000
_cell.angle_alpha   90.00
_cell.angle_beta   90.00
_cell.angle_gamma   90.00
#
_symmetry.space_group_name_H-M   'P 1'
#
loop_
_entity.id
_entity.type
_entity.pdbx_description
1 polymer ?
#
loop_
_entity_poly.entity_id
_entity_poly.type
_entity_poly.pdbx_seq_one_letter_code
_entity_poly.pdbx_strand_id
1 'polypeptide(L)'
;MVRQSVKDYYDCLGRREWDRLGSSPYEGIEYTITMHYLAKYMPRSGLVLDAGSGPGRYSTELARQGYEVVLLDLSDVQLDIAREEVSKLPEDVRSRVKGFVQGDISDLDFPTGHFDAVLCLGGTLSHLPAREDRERAASEIARVCRERAPVFVSVWSYLGALRKVLVEHPQDIRLLPTFMNERLNPEGTGGTECYFFTAEEAVDLLARKGIEIVEYAGAQGVSAQLREATDRCARDSASWQVWSEVLLRTCNHPSVVGASDHILLVGFA
;
A
#
# COMPACT_ATOMS: atom_id res chain seq x y z
N MET A 1 -1.37 -20.31 10.04
CA MET A 1 -1.96 -20.70 8.74
C MET A 1 -2.11 -19.49 7.82
N VAL A 2 -2.81 -18.42 8.18
CA VAL A 2 -3.03 -17.24 7.30
C VAL A 2 -1.73 -16.58 6.82
N ARG A 3 -0.80 -16.30 7.73
CA ARG A 3 0.51 -15.68 7.36
C ARG A 3 1.32 -16.54 6.39
N GLN A 4 1.29 -17.86 6.54
CA GLN A 4 1.95 -18.76 5.60
C GLN A 4 1.29 -18.69 4.21
N SER A 5 -0.04 -18.63 4.15
CA SER A 5 -0.79 -18.47 2.89
C SER A 5 -0.47 -17.13 2.19
N VAL A 6 -0.34 -16.02 2.94
CA VAL A 6 0.06 -14.71 2.41
C VAL A 6 1.50 -14.79 1.86
N LYS A 7 2.42 -15.35 2.64
CA LYS A 7 3.81 -15.55 2.20
C LYS A 7 3.88 -16.37 0.91
N ASP A 8 3.23 -17.53 0.87
CA ASP A 8 3.23 -18.44 -0.28
C ASP A 8 2.66 -17.76 -1.54
N TYR A 9 1.63 -16.95 -1.37
CA TYR A 9 1.05 -16.17 -2.46
C TYR A 9 2.04 -15.17 -3.05
N TYR A 10 2.70 -14.35 -2.22
CA TYR A 10 3.68 -13.38 -2.69
C TYR A 10 4.97 -14.03 -3.19
N ASP A 11 5.39 -15.16 -2.62
CA ASP A 11 6.47 -15.98 -3.15
C ASP A 11 6.14 -16.47 -4.59
N CYS A 12 4.90 -16.88 -4.83
CA CYS A 12 4.43 -17.30 -6.15
C CYS A 12 4.30 -16.13 -7.14
N LEU A 13 3.89 -14.94 -6.68
CA LEU A 13 3.86 -13.74 -7.53
C LEU A 13 5.25 -13.37 -8.03
N GLY A 14 6.24 -13.50 -7.16
CA GLY A 14 7.63 -13.23 -7.50
C GLY A 14 7.80 -11.84 -8.14
N ARG A 15 8.52 -11.78 -9.26
CA ARG A 15 8.83 -10.53 -9.97
C ARG A 15 7.62 -9.79 -10.54
N ARG A 16 6.48 -10.45 -10.71
CA ARG A 16 5.24 -9.80 -11.18
C ARG A 16 4.80 -8.67 -10.24
N GLU A 17 5.09 -8.80 -8.92
CA GLU A 17 4.77 -7.72 -7.97
C GLU A 17 5.65 -6.48 -8.18
N TRP A 18 6.93 -6.66 -8.53
CA TRP A 18 7.78 -5.53 -8.92
C TRP A 18 7.25 -4.80 -10.16
N ASP A 19 6.82 -5.57 -11.16
CA ASP A 19 6.37 -5.03 -12.44
C ASP A 19 4.98 -4.38 -12.34
N ARG A 20 4.16 -4.76 -11.36
CA ARG A 20 2.74 -4.40 -11.23
C ARG A 20 2.49 -2.91 -11.40
N LEU A 21 3.14 -2.07 -10.61
CA LEU A 21 2.93 -0.60 -10.62
C LEU A 21 3.48 0.11 -11.87
N GLY A 22 4.18 -0.60 -12.74
CA GLY A 22 4.70 -0.08 -14.00
C GLY A 22 4.15 -0.79 -15.24
N SER A 23 3.24 -1.76 -15.07
CA SER A 23 2.74 -2.61 -16.15
C SER A 23 1.82 -1.89 -17.14
N SER A 24 1.11 -0.85 -16.69
CA SER A 24 0.30 0.02 -17.55
C SER A 24 0.14 1.40 -16.90
N PRO A 25 -0.30 2.43 -17.66
CA PRO A 25 -0.66 3.72 -17.11
C PRO A 25 -1.70 3.65 -15.98
N TYR A 26 -2.69 2.77 -16.09
CA TYR A 26 -3.68 2.55 -15.05
C TYR A 26 -3.05 2.06 -13.75
N GLU A 27 -2.19 1.06 -13.80
CA GLU A 27 -1.50 0.53 -12.62
C GLU A 27 -0.55 1.56 -12.00
N GLY A 28 0.04 2.41 -12.83
CA GLY A 28 0.92 3.50 -12.39
C GLY A 28 0.22 4.62 -11.62
N ILE A 29 -1.12 4.71 -11.63
CA ILE A 29 -1.85 5.75 -10.89
C ILE A 29 -1.65 5.60 -9.38
N GLU A 30 -1.74 4.38 -8.86
CA GLU A 30 -1.51 4.11 -7.44
C GLU A 30 -0.14 4.63 -6.99
N TYR A 31 0.89 4.33 -7.76
CA TYR A 31 2.23 4.83 -7.50
C TYR A 31 2.29 6.37 -7.56
N THR A 32 1.70 6.97 -8.57
CA THR A 32 1.70 8.44 -8.77
C THR A 32 1.02 9.18 -7.62
N ILE A 33 -0.17 8.73 -7.21
CA ILE A 33 -0.91 9.35 -6.09
C ILE A 33 -0.15 9.13 -4.78
N THR A 34 0.35 7.93 -4.53
CA THR A 34 1.13 7.64 -3.32
C THR A 34 2.39 8.52 -3.24
N MET A 35 3.15 8.64 -4.33
CA MET A 35 4.34 9.48 -4.39
C MET A 35 4.02 10.96 -4.21
N HIS A 36 2.87 11.44 -4.69
CA HIS A 36 2.39 12.80 -4.44
C HIS A 36 2.24 13.08 -2.94
N TYR A 37 1.61 12.15 -2.20
CA TYR A 37 1.42 12.30 -0.75
C TYR A 37 2.72 12.09 0.03
N LEU A 38 3.59 11.19 -0.39
CA LEU A 38 4.93 11.07 0.17
C LEU A 38 5.69 12.39 0.01
N ALA A 39 5.74 12.98 -1.18
CA ALA A 39 6.41 14.26 -1.41
C ALA A 39 5.83 15.41 -0.56
N LYS A 40 4.53 15.37 -0.23
CA LYS A 40 3.85 16.40 0.56
C LYS A 40 4.15 16.31 2.06
N TYR A 41 4.30 15.11 2.60
CA TYR A 41 4.30 14.89 4.05
C TYR A 41 5.59 14.28 4.60
N MET A 42 6.47 13.73 3.76
CA MET A 42 7.75 13.18 4.22
C MET A 42 8.65 14.28 4.81
N PRO A 43 9.44 13.99 5.84
CA PRO A 43 10.46 14.90 6.35
C PRO A 43 11.52 15.14 5.25
N ARG A 44 12.36 16.16 5.42
CA ARG A 44 13.42 16.48 4.42
C ARG A 44 14.47 15.37 4.28
N SER A 45 14.67 14.58 5.30
CA SER A 45 15.59 13.44 5.36
C SER A 45 15.24 12.56 6.55
N GLY A 46 15.77 11.37 6.63
CA GLY A 46 15.59 10.50 7.80
C GLY A 46 15.65 9.03 7.44
N LEU A 47 15.48 8.20 8.46
CA LEU A 47 15.38 6.75 8.37
C LEU A 47 13.91 6.34 8.24
N VAL A 48 13.59 5.64 7.17
CA VAL A 48 12.23 5.20 6.81
C VAL A 48 12.11 3.70 6.95
N LEU A 49 11.03 3.22 7.57
CA LEU A 49 10.62 1.83 7.50
C LEU A 49 9.58 1.66 6.39
N ASP A 50 9.82 0.73 5.49
CA ASP A 50 8.83 0.24 4.52
C ASP A 50 8.35 -1.13 5.00
N ALA A 51 7.24 -1.14 5.75
CA ALA A 51 6.68 -2.31 6.43
C ALA A 51 5.68 -3.02 5.52
N GLY A 52 6.08 -4.17 4.99
CA GLY A 52 5.43 -4.86 3.88
C GLY A 52 5.88 -4.30 2.55
N SER A 53 7.20 -4.13 2.41
CA SER A 53 7.84 -3.45 1.28
C SER A 53 7.64 -4.17 -0.06
N GLY A 54 7.27 -5.47 -0.02
CA GLY A 54 7.33 -6.31 -1.20
C GLY A 54 8.71 -6.25 -1.84
N PRO A 55 8.79 -6.09 -3.16
CA PRO A 55 10.08 -6.00 -3.88
C PRO A 55 10.75 -4.61 -3.78
N GLY A 56 10.26 -3.68 -2.95
CA GLY A 56 10.92 -2.43 -2.61
C GLY A 56 10.74 -1.29 -3.62
N ARG A 57 9.60 -1.21 -4.29
CA ARG A 57 9.35 -0.19 -5.32
C ARG A 57 9.40 1.24 -4.75
N TYR A 58 8.74 1.47 -3.62
CA TYR A 58 8.78 2.77 -2.92
C TYR A 58 10.13 2.99 -2.25
N SER A 59 10.68 1.96 -1.62
CA SER A 59 11.99 2.01 -0.96
C SER A 59 13.12 2.44 -1.89
N THR A 60 13.18 1.89 -3.12
CA THR A 60 14.21 2.28 -4.11
C THR A 60 14.07 3.72 -4.53
N GLU A 61 12.85 4.22 -4.67
CA GLU A 61 12.61 5.63 -5.02
C GLU A 61 12.97 6.57 -3.87
N LEU A 62 12.60 6.24 -2.63
CA LEU A 62 12.98 7.02 -1.46
C LEU A 62 14.51 7.07 -1.27
N ALA A 63 15.20 5.95 -1.50
CA ALA A 63 16.67 5.94 -1.49
C ALA A 63 17.28 6.87 -2.55
N ARG A 64 16.70 6.94 -3.77
CA ARG A 64 17.10 7.92 -4.80
C ARG A 64 16.86 9.36 -4.36
N GLN A 65 15.82 9.61 -3.61
CA GLN A 65 15.49 10.94 -3.06
C GLN A 65 16.32 11.32 -1.83
N GLY A 66 17.16 10.40 -1.34
CA GLY A 66 18.12 10.69 -0.27
C GLY A 66 17.76 10.16 1.10
N TYR A 67 16.66 9.45 1.25
CA TYR A 67 16.28 8.82 2.52
C TYR A 67 17.10 7.56 2.79
N GLU A 68 17.34 7.27 4.05
CA GLU A 68 17.78 5.96 4.50
C GLU A 68 16.56 5.06 4.65
N VAL A 69 16.61 3.82 4.16
CA VAL A 69 15.43 2.94 4.12
C VAL A 69 15.76 1.55 4.66
N VAL A 70 14.86 1.04 5.50
CA VAL A 70 14.81 -0.36 5.92
C VAL A 70 13.58 -0.99 5.29
N LEU A 71 13.77 -2.09 4.56
CA LEU A 71 12.71 -2.88 3.96
C LEU A 71 12.37 -4.05 4.89
N LEU A 72 11.09 -4.18 5.23
CA LEU A 72 10.60 -5.34 5.96
C LEU A 72 9.46 -6.00 5.16
N ASP A 73 9.54 -7.31 4.97
CA ASP A 73 8.49 -8.09 4.34
C ASP A 73 8.41 -9.51 4.91
N LEU A 74 7.25 -10.13 4.82
CA LEU A 74 7.03 -11.51 5.24
C LEU A 74 7.67 -12.51 4.26
N SER A 75 7.76 -12.14 2.97
CA SER A 75 8.25 -12.97 1.87
C SER A 75 9.75 -12.76 1.63
N ASP A 76 10.54 -13.81 1.84
CA ASP A 76 11.98 -13.81 1.48
C ASP A 76 12.17 -13.61 -0.02
N VAL A 77 11.28 -14.18 -0.85
CA VAL A 77 11.35 -14.07 -2.32
C VAL A 77 11.19 -12.62 -2.74
N GLN A 78 10.29 -11.87 -2.11
CA GLN A 78 10.12 -10.45 -2.39
C GLN A 78 11.35 -9.64 -1.94
N LEU A 79 11.91 -9.95 -0.78
CA LEU A 79 13.14 -9.31 -0.31
C LEU A 79 14.35 -9.64 -1.20
N ASP A 80 14.43 -10.84 -1.76
CA ASP A 80 15.51 -11.21 -2.70
C ASP A 80 15.40 -10.40 -4.01
N ILE A 81 14.17 -10.19 -4.52
CA ILE A 81 13.92 -9.31 -5.66
C ILE A 81 14.32 -7.86 -5.31
N ALA A 82 13.96 -7.40 -4.10
CA ALA A 82 14.37 -6.07 -3.64
C ALA A 82 15.90 -5.92 -3.59
N ARG A 83 16.64 -6.93 -3.07
CA ARG A 83 18.11 -6.94 -3.08
C ARG A 83 18.67 -6.87 -4.50
N GLU A 84 18.08 -7.62 -5.43
CA GLU A 84 18.48 -7.60 -6.84
C GLU A 84 18.27 -6.20 -7.45
N GLU A 85 17.09 -5.58 -7.25
CA GLU A 85 16.80 -4.24 -7.79
C GLU A 85 17.69 -3.16 -7.16
N VAL A 86 17.93 -3.23 -5.85
CA VAL A 86 18.83 -2.31 -5.16
C VAL A 86 20.28 -2.48 -5.66
N SER A 87 20.71 -3.71 -5.98
CA SER A 87 22.08 -3.95 -6.50
C SER A 87 22.37 -3.25 -7.83
N LYS A 88 21.33 -2.93 -8.61
CA LYS A 88 21.41 -2.22 -9.89
C LYS A 88 21.54 -0.70 -9.74
N LEU A 89 21.33 -0.18 -8.52
CA LEU A 89 21.40 1.25 -8.24
C LEU A 89 22.85 1.73 -8.13
N PRO A 90 23.11 3.03 -8.39
CA PRO A 90 24.37 3.66 -8.06
C PRO A 90 24.77 3.46 -6.60
N GLU A 91 26.07 3.42 -6.31
CA GLU A 91 26.59 3.12 -4.97
C GLU A 91 26.09 4.09 -3.89
N ASP A 92 26.03 5.38 -4.22
CA ASP A 92 25.56 6.43 -3.32
C ASP A 92 24.06 6.28 -2.96
N VAL A 93 23.26 5.70 -3.85
CA VAL A 93 21.86 5.36 -3.61
C VAL A 93 21.75 4.04 -2.85
N ARG A 94 22.49 3.01 -3.30
CA ARG A 94 22.48 1.69 -2.69
C ARG A 94 22.88 1.72 -1.21
N SER A 95 23.87 2.52 -0.85
CA SER A 95 24.34 2.69 0.54
C SER A 95 23.30 3.26 1.50
N ARG A 96 22.20 3.83 0.96
CA ARG A 96 21.06 4.34 1.73
C ARG A 96 20.08 3.24 2.15
N VAL A 97 20.09 2.10 1.49
CA VAL A 97 19.30 0.93 1.92
C VAL A 97 20.04 0.26 3.08
N LYS A 98 19.49 0.41 4.29
CA LYS A 98 20.14 0.00 5.55
C LYS A 98 19.87 -1.44 5.93
N GLY A 99 18.80 -2.04 5.40
CA GLY A 99 18.48 -3.43 5.73
C GLY A 99 17.34 -4.00 4.94
N PHE A 100 17.36 -5.34 4.87
CA PHE A 100 16.27 -6.16 4.37
C PHE A 100 15.94 -7.16 5.48
N VAL A 101 14.78 -6.99 6.10
CA VAL A 101 14.38 -7.71 7.30
C VAL A 101 13.17 -8.58 6.96
N GLN A 102 13.30 -9.89 7.14
CA GLN A 102 12.12 -10.75 7.11
C GLN A 102 11.36 -10.59 8.41
N GLY A 103 10.07 -10.24 8.34
CA GLY A 103 9.28 -9.98 9.53
C GLY A 103 7.81 -9.78 9.25
N ASP A 104 7.05 -9.79 10.34
CA ASP A 104 5.60 -9.58 10.37
C ASP A 104 5.31 -8.16 10.90
N ILE A 105 4.46 -7.41 10.20
CA ILE A 105 4.10 -6.05 10.62
C ILE A 105 3.37 -5.97 11.96
N SER A 106 2.87 -7.09 12.48
CA SER A 106 2.23 -7.16 13.80
C SER A 106 3.19 -7.48 14.95
N ASP A 107 4.50 -7.64 14.65
CA ASP A 107 5.56 -7.95 15.62
C ASP A 107 6.89 -7.42 15.08
N LEU A 108 7.09 -6.10 15.20
CA LEU A 108 8.24 -5.39 14.64
C LEU A 108 9.42 -5.41 15.64
N ASP A 109 10.48 -6.13 15.30
CA ASP A 109 11.72 -6.18 16.11
C ASP A 109 12.57 -4.91 15.91
N PHE A 110 11.97 -3.75 16.22
CA PHE A 110 12.65 -2.45 16.23
C PHE A 110 12.35 -1.69 17.51
N PRO A 111 13.28 -0.81 17.96
CA PRO A 111 13.03 0.04 19.12
C PRO A 111 11.84 1.00 18.92
N THR A 112 11.22 1.40 20.04
CA THR A 112 10.21 2.47 20.03
C THR A 112 10.83 3.78 19.55
N GLY A 113 10.12 4.51 18.68
CA GLY A 113 10.57 5.82 18.21
C GLY A 113 11.83 5.77 17.35
N HIS A 114 12.00 4.72 16.56
CA HIS A 114 13.22 4.48 15.77
C HIS A 114 13.21 5.19 14.41
N PHE A 115 12.06 5.24 13.75
CA PHE A 115 11.95 5.70 12.35
C PHE A 115 11.40 7.13 12.25
N ASP A 116 11.94 7.90 11.32
CA ASP A 116 11.51 9.26 11.00
C ASP A 116 10.27 9.27 10.08
N ALA A 117 9.92 8.13 9.48
CA ALA A 117 8.67 7.87 8.78
C ALA A 117 8.42 6.35 8.68
N VAL A 118 7.15 5.94 8.62
CA VAL A 118 6.77 4.55 8.40
C VAL A 118 5.77 4.46 7.24
N LEU A 119 6.06 3.56 6.29
CA LEU A 119 5.18 3.18 5.21
C LEU A 119 4.62 1.78 5.50
N CYS A 120 3.32 1.58 5.26
CA CYS A 120 2.65 0.28 5.22
C CYS A 120 1.69 0.29 4.01
N LEU A 121 2.24 0.12 2.82
CA LEU A 121 1.57 0.36 1.54
C LEU A 121 1.17 -0.96 0.84
N GLY A 122 0.49 -0.84 -0.31
CA GLY A 122 0.10 -2.00 -1.11
C GLY A 122 -1.01 -2.88 -0.50
N GLY A 123 -1.67 -2.41 0.56
CA GLY A 123 -2.71 -3.20 1.24
C GLY A 123 -2.18 -4.20 2.27
N THR A 124 -0.94 -4.05 2.72
CA THR A 124 -0.29 -4.97 3.67
C THR A 124 -1.14 -5.21 4.92
N LEU A 125 -1.74 -4.15 5.50
CA LEU A 125 -2.62 -4.26 6.67
C LEU A 125 -3.90 -5.06 6.38
N SER A 126 -4.35 -5.08 5.13
CA SER A 126 -5.52 -5.86 4.70
C SER A 126 -5.28 -7.37 4.70
N HIS A 127 -4.02 -7.82 4.61
CA HIS A 127 -3.65 -9.23 4.72
C HIS A 127 -3.69 -9.80 6.15
N LEU A 128 -4.24 -9.04 7.09
CA LEU A 128 -4.49 -9.46 8.47
C LEU A 128 -6.01 -9.60 8.69
N PRO A 129 -6.62 -10.77 8.40
CA PRO A 129 -8.07 -10.97 8.49
C PRO A 129 -8.60 -10.88 9.93
N ALA A 130 -7.80 -11.28 10.94
CA ALA A 130 -8.17 -11.15 12.33
C ALA A 130 -8.04 -9.70 12.82
N ARG A 131 -9.06 -9.22 13.52
CA ARG A 131 -9.10 -7.85 14.05
C ARG A 131 -7.93 -7.57 15.01
N GLU A 132 -7.64 -8.54 15.88
CA GLU A 132 -6.58 -8.45 16.87
C GLU A 132 -5.21 -8.27 16.22
N ASP A 133 -4.97 -8.93 15.08
CA ASP A 133 -3.72 -8.80 14.33
C ASP A 133 -3.60 -7.42 13.69
N ARG A 134 -4.70 -6.89 13.12
CA ARG A 134 -4.73 -5.51 12.59
C ARG A 134 -4.47 -4.47 13.66
N GLU A 135 -5.07 -4.65 14.85
CA GLU A 135 -4.86 -3.76 15.99
C GLU A 135 -3.41 -3.82 16.51
N ARG A 136 -2.79 -5.01 16.52
CA ARG A 136 -1.37 -5.15 16.87
C ARG A 136 -0.48 -4.48 15.83
N ALA A 137 -0.69 -4.73 14.55
CA ALA A 137 0.09 -4.11 13.49
C ALA A 137 0.00 -2.57 13.54
N ALA A 138 -1.19 -2.02 13.73
CA ALA A 138 -1.36 -0.57 13.89
C ALA A 138 -0.63 -0.04 15.14
N SER A 139 -0.62 -0.80 16.25
CA SER A 139 0.14 -0.44 17.45
C SER A 139 1.66 -0.48 17.23
N GLU A 140 2.16 -1.49 16.51
CA GLU A 140 3.57 -1.63 16.18
C GLU A 140 4.05 -0.51 15.24
N ILE A 141 3.27 -0.20 14.21
CA ILE A 141 3.53 0.93 13.30
C ILE A 141 3.66 2.24 14.10
N ALA A 142 2.71 2.52 15.00
CA ALA A 142 2.77 3.71 15.86
C ALA A 142 3.98 3.67 16.79
N ARG A 143 4.28 2.53 17.41
CA ARG A 143 5.36 2.37 18.38
C ARG A 143 6.74 2.63 17.80
N VAL A 144 7.01 2.09 16.61
CA VAL A 144 8.35 2.22 15.98
C VAL A 144 8.57 3.58 15.34
N CYS A 145 7.49 4.34 15.11
CA CYS A 145 7.54 5.70 14.59
C CYS A 145 7.96 6.69 15.67
N ARG A 146 8.77 7.68 15.33
CA ARG A 146 9.06 8.80 16.23
C ARG A 146 7.81 9.65 16.45
N GLU A 147 7.77 10.30 17.62
CA GLU A 147 6.71 11.26 17.89
C GLU A 147 6.60 12.30 16.77
N ARG A 148 5.38 12.51 16.27
CA ARG A 148 5.07 13.40 15.14
C ARG A 148 5.72 13.03 13.80
N ALA A 149 6.27 11.83 13.67
CA ALA A 149 6.74 11.37 12.38
C ALA A 149 5.56 10.89 11.50
N PRO A 150 5.62 11.09 10.16
CA PRO A 150 4.55 10.71 9.28
C PRO A 150 4.44 9.20 9.12
N VAL A 151 3.20 8.75 9.05
CA VAL A 151 2.79 7.37 8.78
C VAL A 151 1.92 7.34 7.54
N PHE A 152 2.26 6.45 6.61
CA PHE A 152 1.50 6.23 5.38
C PHE A 152 1.01 4.79 5.36
N VAL A 153 -0.30 4.62 5.34
CA VAL A 153 -0.92 3.29 5.30
C VAL A 153 -1.86 3.22 4.10
N SER A 154 -1.79 2.16 3.31
CA SER A 154 -2.83 1.89 2.33
C SER A 154 -3.53 0.57 2.63
N VAL A 155 -4.85 0.56 2.46
CA VAL A 155 -5.72 -0.58 2.71
C VAL A 155 -6.61 -0.85 1.50
N TRP A 156 -7.08 -2.08 1.34
CA TRP A 156 -8.03 -2.44 0.30
C TRP A 156 -9.43 -1.92 0.65
N SER A 157 -10.06 -1.26 -0.31
CA SER A 157 -11.38 -0.65 -0.15
C SER A 157 -12.50 -1.68 -0.30
N TYR A 158 -13.44 -1.64 0.65
CA TYR A 158 -14.64 -2.46 0.61
C TYR A 158 -15.53 -2.16 -0.62
N LEU A 159 -15.84 -0.89 -0.87
CA LEU A 159 -16.67 -0.52 -2.01
C LEU A 159 -15.93 -0.66 -3.35
N GLY A 160 -14.61 -0.46 -3.34
CA GLY A 160 -13.75 -0.76 -4.50
C GLY A 160 -13.82 -2.24 -4.86
N ALA A 161 -13.73 -3.13 -3.86
CA ALA A 161 -13.82 -4.57 -4.06
C ALA A 161 -15.19 -5.00 -4.64
N LEU A 162 -16.30 -4.44 -4.15
CA LEU A 162 -17.63 -4.73 -4.72
C LEU A 162 -17.71 -4.38 -6.20
N ARG A 163 -17.16 -3.23 -6.60
CA ARG A 163 -17.10 -2.82 -8.01
C ARG A 163 -16.18 -3.73 -8.83
N LYS A 164 -15.04 -4.10 -8.25
CA LYS A 164 -14.07 -4.98 -8.88
C LYS A 164 -14.67 -6.36 -9.18
N VAL A 165 -15.45 -6.93 -8.26
CA VAL A 165 -16.16 -8.20 -8.50
C VAL A 165 -17.07 -8.08 -9.71
N LEU A 166 -17.84 -6.99 -9.84
CA LEU A 166 -18.74 -6.81 -10.99
C LEU A 166 -17.98 -6.73 -12.33
N VAL A 167 -16.82 -6.09 -12.33
CA VAL A 167 -16.05 -5.80 -13.58
C VAL A 167 -15.12 -6.96 -13.95
N GLU A 168 -14.37 -7.49 -12.98
CA GLU A 168 -13.28 -8.44 -13.21
C GLU A 168 -13.65 -9.89 -12.86
N HIS A 169 -14.60 -10.09 -11.92
CA HIS A 169 -14.97 -11.40 -11.39
C HIS A 169 -16.49 -11.64 -11.36
N PRO A 170 -17.22 -11.40 -12.49
CA PRO A 170 -18.68 -11.48 -12.51
C PRO A 170 -19.24 -12.87 -12.14
N GLN A 171 -18.44 -13.93 -12.25
CA GLN A 171 -18.78 -15.27 -11.79
C GLN A 171 -18.94 -15.36 -10.26
N ASP A 172 -18.30 -14.45 -9.50
CA ASP A 172 -18.26 -14.43 -8.03
C ASP A 172 -19.38 -13.56 -7.42
N ILE A 173 -20.25 -12.94 -8.22
CA ILE A 173 -21.35 -12.06 -7.75
C ILE A 173 -22.21 -12.76 -6.70
N ARG A 174 -22.42 -14.07 -6.82
CA ARG A 174 -23.24 -14.85 -5.86
C ARG A 174 -22.62 -14.95 -4.47
N LEU A 175 -21.33 -14.65 -4.33
CA LEU A 175 -20.60 -14.65 -3.06
C LEU A 175 -20.68 -13.29 -2.34
N LEU A 176 -21.17 -12.24 -3.01
CA LEU A 176 -21.27 -10.88 -2.44
C LEU A 176 -22.05 -10.83 -1.11
N PRO A 177 -23.15 -11.55 -0.88
CA PRO A 177 -23.83 -11.50 0.41
C PRO A 177 -22.93 -11.90 1.57
N THR A 178 -22.11 -12.94 1.41
CA THR A 178 -21.10 -13.38 2.41
C THR A 178 -20.03 -12.31 2.58
N PHE A 179 -19.46 -11.83 1.47
CA PHE A 179 -18.46 -10.75 1.47
C PHE A 179 -18.97 -9.49 2.18
N MET A 180 -20.21 -9.07 1.95
CA MET A 180 -20.80 -7.89 2.58
C MET A 180 -20.94 -8.02 4.10
N ASN A 181 -21.17 -9.25 4.61
CA ASN A 181 -21.29 -9.51 6.04
C ASN A 181 -19.92 -9.62 6.73
N GLU A 182 -18.97 -10.31 6.12
CA GLU A 182 -17.69 -10.66 6.72
C GLU A 182 -16.57 -9.70 6.38
N ARG A 183 -16.68 -9.03 5.21
CA ARG A 183 -15.64 -8.17 4.62
C ARG A 183 -14.31 -8.87 4.39
N LEU A 184 -14.36 -10.17 4.29
CA LEU A 184 -13.26 -11.05 3.90
C LEU A 184 -13.53 -11.55 2.47
N ASN A 185 -12.47 -11.74 1.69
CA ASN A 185 -12.65 -12.41 0.41
C ASN A 185 -13.10 -13.86 0.64
N PRO A 186 -14.17 -14.31 -0.05
CA PRO A 186 -14.69 -15.64 0.14
C PRO A 186 -13.67 -16.72 -0.24
N GLU A 187 -13.73 -17.88 0.42
CA GLU A 187 -12.91 -19.03 0.08
C GLU A 187 -13.08 -19.40 -1.41
N GLY A 188 -11.97 -19.67 -2.09
CA GLY A 188 -11.96 -20.10 -3.49
C GLY A 188 -12.02 -18.98 -4.53
N THR A 189 -12.05 -17.69 -4.13
CA THR A 189 -12.06 -16.55 -5.07
C THR A 189 -10.67 -16.15 -5.60
N GLY A 190 -9.65 -16.93 -5.30
CA GLY A 190 -8.26 -16.62 -5.66
C GLY A 190 -7.62 -15.55 -4.76
N GLY A 191 -6.28 -15.54 -4.70
CA GLY A 191 -5.55 -14.65 -3.81
C GLY A 191 -5.43 -15.18 -2.38
N THR A 192 -5.10 -14.29 -1.45
CA THR A 192 -5.00 -14.59 -0.01
C THR A 192 -6.24 -14.14 0.72
N GLU A 193 -6.43 -14.62 1.95
CA GLU A 193 -7.44 -14.11 2.84
C GLU A 193 -7.14 -12.64 3.19
N CYS A 194 -8.08 -11.75 2.88
CA CYS A 194 -7.91 -10.31 3.03
C CYS A 194 -9.16 -9.67 3.66
N TYR A 195 -8.92 -8.65 4.49
CA TYR A 195 -9.98 -7.79 5.03
C TYR A 195 -10.09 -6.51 4.21
N PHE A 196 -11.32 -6.10 3.90
CA PHE A 196 -11.60 -4.90 3.14
C PHE A 196 -12.20 -3.82 4.03
N PHE A 197 -11.59 -2.64 4.01
CA PHE A 197 -11.92 -1.53 4.89
C PHE A 197 -12.89 -0.55 4.25
N THR A 198 -13.74 0.09 5.07
CA THR A 198 -14.20 1.44 4.74
C THR A 198 -13.15 2.46 5.16
N ALA A 199 -13.23 3.69 4.63
CA ALA A 199 -12.31 4.75 5.01
C ALA A 199 -12.40 5.06 6.51
N GLU A 200 -13.63 5.11 7.05
CA GLU A 200 -13.89 5.38 8.46
C GLU A 200 -13.28 4.33 9.37
N GLU A 201 -13.39 3.04 9.02
CA GLU A 201 -12.79 1.96 9.80
C GLU A 201 -11.28 2.02 9.84
N ALA A 202 -10.65 2.34 8.69
CA ALA A 202 -9.20 2.47 8.62
C ALA A 202 -8.71 3.67 9.44
N VAL A 203 -9.40 4.81 9.35
CA VAL A 203 -9.13 6.00 10.17
C VAL A 203 -9.29 5.67 11.64
N ASP A 204 -10.39 5.06 12.05
CA ASP A 204 -10.67 4.69 13.43
C ASP A 204 -9.63 3.73 14.02
N LEU A 205 -9.20 2.74 13.24
CA LEU A 205 -8.18 1.78 13.65
C LEU A 205 -6.87 2.49 14.02
N LEU A 206 -6.38 3.34 13.12
CA LEU A 206 -5.12 4.05 13.29
C LEU A 206 -5.22 5.13 14.39
N ALA A 207 -6.31 5.88 14.45
CA ALA A 207 -6.53 6.90 15.47
C ALA A 207 -6.55 6.32 16.89
N ARG A 208 -7.16 5.14 17.10
CA ARG A 208 -7.13 4.44 18.40
C ARG A 208 -5.73 4.01 18.83
N LYS A 209 -4.78 3.98 17.94
CA LYS A 209 -3.38 3.62 18.22
C LYS A 209 -2.46 4.85 18.30
N GLY A 210 -3.05 6.06 18.32
CA GLY A 210 -2.32 7.32 18.50
C GLY A 210 -1.84 7.95 17.20
N ILE A 211 -2.23 7.42 16.02
CA ILE A 211 -1.89 8.03 14.73
C ILE A 211 -2.98 9.03 14.35
N GLU A 212 -2.67 10.32 14.41
CA GLU A 212 -3.58 11.40 13.98
C GLU A 212 -3.65 11.45 12.45
N ILE A 213 -4.77 11.00 11.87
CA ILE A 213 -4.98 11.03 10.42
C ILE A 213 -5.30 12.45 9.96
N VAL A 214 -4.48 12.99 9.08
CA VAL A 214 -4.63 14.36 8.54
C VAL A 214 -5.15 14.37 7.11
N GLU A 215 -5.00 13.27 6.39
CA GLU A 215 -5.49 13.16 5.01
C GLU A 215 -5.72 11.70 4.61
N TYR A 216 -6.62 11.47 3.66
CA TYR A 216 -6.83 10.19 3.02
C TYR A 216 -7.22 10.38 1.55
N ALA A 217 -6.88 9.43 0.70
CA ALA A 217 -7.10 9.50 -0.74
C ALA A 217 -7.41 8.12 -1.33
N GLY A 218 -8.17 8.11 -2.41
CA GLY A 218 -8.33 6.93 -3.25
C GLY A 218 -7.13 6.77 -4.16
N ALA A 219 -6.37 5.70 -4.01
CA ALA A 219 -5.10 5.52 -4.71
C ALA A 219 -5.22 5.33 -6.24
N GLN A 220 -6.41 4.97 -6.75
CA GLN A 220 -6.71 4.97 -8.19
C GLN A 220 -7.55 6.18 -8.61
N GLY A 221 -7.98 7.01 -7.66
CA GLY A 221 -8.81 8.19 -7.91
C GLY A 221 -10.10 7.85 -8.66
N VAL A 222 -10.55 8.78 -9.50
CA VAL A 222 -11.73 8.57 -10.37
C VAL A 222 -11.49 7.59 -11.52
N SER A 223 -10.28 7.10 -11.72
CA SER A 223 -9.95 6.03 -12.68
C SER A 223 -10.25 4.62 -12.16
N ALA A 224 -10.59 4.44 -10.87
CA ALA A 224 -10.85 3.12 -10.31
C ALA A 224 -11.86 2.33 -11.18
N GLN A 225 -11.46 1.10 -11.58
CA GLN A 225 -12.19 0.20 -12.47
C GLN A 225 -12.38 0.70 -13.93
N LEU A 226 -11.62 1.74 -14.33
CA LEU A 226 -11.67 2.30 -15.70
C LEU A 226 -10.37 2.04 -16.48
N ARG A 227 -9.78 0.84 -16.34
CA ARG A 227 -8.47 0.47 -16.92
C ARG A 227 -8.36 0.82 -18.39
N GLU A 228 -9.25 0.26 -19.23
CA GLU A 228 -9.17 0.46 -20.68
C GLU A 228 -9.30 1.93 -21.11
N ALA A 229 -10.18 2.68 -20.43
CA ALA A 229 -10.38 4.10 -20.73
C ALA A 229 -9.15 4.92 -20.32
N THR A 230 -8.56 4.60 -19.19
CA THR A 230 -7.35 5.24 -18.66
C THR A 230 -6.15 4.95 -19.56
N ASP A 231 -5.89 3.69 -19.89
CA ASP A 231 -4.79 3.29 -20.76
C ASP A 231 -4.93 3.87 -22.18
N ARG A 232 -6.17 4.03 -22.67
CA ARG A 232 -6.45 4.70 -23.93
C ARG A 232 -6.14 6.21 -23.85
N CYS A 233 -6.55 6.89 -22.76
CA CYS A 233 -6.24 8.30 -22.52
C CYS A 233 -4.73 8.55 -22.51
N ALA A 234 -3.97 7.64 -21.91
CA ALA A 234 -2.52 7.77 -21.78
C ALA A 234 -1.73 7.60 -23.09
N ARG A 235 -2.39 7.19 -24.18
CA ARG A 235 -1.76 7.15 -25.52
C ARG A 235 -1.49 8.54 -26.10
N ASP A 236 -2.22 9.55 -25.64
CA ASP A 236 -1.98 10.96 -25.96
C ASP A 236 -1.40 11.67 -24.73
N SER A 237 -0.16 12.16 -24.84
CA SER A 237 0.57 12.76 -23.72
C SER A 237 -0.10 14.01 -23.16
N ALA A 238 -0.74 14.83 -24.00
CA ALA A 238 -1.44 16.03 -23.56
C ALA A 238 -2.71 15.66 -22.76
N SER A 239 -3.50 14.70 -23.24
CA SER A 239 -4.66 14.18 -22.51
C SER A 239 -4.25 13.52 -21.20
N TRP A 240 -3.14 12.78 -21.19
CA TRP A 240 -2.62 12.14 -19.98
C TRP A 240 -2.17 13.16 -18.93
N GLN A 241 -1.51 14.24 -19.35
CA GLN A 241 -1.11 15.31 -18.44
C GLN A 241 -2.33 15.95 -17.75
N VAL A 242 -3.38 16.28 -18.52
CA VAL A 242 -4.61 16.84 -17.98
C VAL A 242 -5.29 15.84 -17.05
N TRP A 243 -5.38 14.56 -17.46
CA TRP A 243 -6.03 13.53 -16.65
C TRP A 243 -5.29 13.27 -15.34
N SER A 244 -3.96 13.25 -15.36
CA SER A 244 -3.13 13.12 -14.17
C SER A 244 -3.37 14.26 -13.15
N GLU A 245 -3.54 15.49 -13.65
CA GLU A 245 -3.91 16.63 -12.79
C GLU A 245 -5.32 16.47 -12.19
N VAL A 246 -6.30 16.00 -12.97
CA VAL A 246 -7.63 15.67 -12.47
C VAL A 246 -7.56 14.63 -11.36
N LEU A 247 -6.78 13.56 -11.55
CA LEU A 247 -6.60 12.53 -10.54
C LEU A 247 -6.06 13.08 -9.23
N LEU A 248 -4.97 13.87 -9.28
CA LEU A 248 -4.35 14.48 -8.10
C LEU A 248 -5.27 15.48 -7.39
N ARG A 249 -6.11 16.20 -8.13
CA ARG A 249 -7.05 17.18 -7.55
C ARG A 249 -8.31 16.55 -6.96
N THR A 250 -8.63 15.31 -7.32
CA THR A 250 -9.90 14.67 -6.93
C THR A 250 -9.72 13.43 -6.07
N CYS A 251 -8.51 12.88 -5.95
CA CYS A 251 -8.26 11.64 -5.25
C CYS A 251 -8.66 11.66 -3.77
N ASN A 252 -8.63 12.82 -3.11
CA ASN A 252 -9.04 13.01 -1.71
C ASN A 252 -10.51 13.42 -1.53
N HIS A 253 -11.29 13.50 -2.63
CA HIS A 253 -12.71 13.79 -2.51
C HIS A 253 -13.43 12.63 -1.82
N PRO A 254 -14.27 12.87 -0.77
CA PRO A 254 -14.91 11.79 0.00
C PRO A 254 -15.66 10.76 -0.85
N SER A 255 -16.32 11.19 -1.93
CA SER A 255 -17.04 10.31 -2.85
C SER A 255 -16.12 9.44 -3.71
N VAL A 256 -14.83 9.75 -3.78
CA VAL A 256 -13.82 9.02 -4.57
C VAL A 256 -13.06 8.03 -3.71
N VAL A 257 -12.72 8.41 -2.50
CA VAL A 257 -11.85 7.63 -1.59
C VAL A 257 -12.38 6.21 -1.40
N GLY A 258 -13.60 6.07 -0.91
CA GLY A 258 -14.18 4.75 -0.64
C GLY A 258 -14.49 3.92 -1.89
N ALA A 259 -14.58 4.55 -3.06
CA ALA A 259 -14.84 3.88 -4.33
C ALA A 259 -13.57 3.49 -5.11
N SER A 260 -12.40 3.88 -4.63
CA SER A 260 -11.11 3.47 -5.17
C SER A 260 -10.76 2.04 -4.75
N ASP A 261 -9.82 1.39 -5.42
CA ASP A 261 -9.41 0.01 -5.07
C ASP A 261 -8.61 0.00 -3.77
N HIS A 262 -7.74 1.00 -3.58
CA HIS A 262 -7.01 1.21 -2.33
C HIS A 262 -7.36 2.58 -1.74
N ILE A 263 -7.39 2.63 -0.41
CA ILE A 263 -7.50 3.85 0.37
C ILE A 263 -6.13 4.12 0.99
N LEU A 264 -5.52 5.24 0.62
CA LEU A 264 -4.29 5.74 1.23
C LEU A 264 -4.65 6.66 2.39
N LEU A 265 -4.06 6.43 3.55
CA LEU A 265 -4.17 7.27 4.73
C LEU A 265 -2.81 7.87 5.06
N VAL A 266 -2.80 9.14 5.43
CA VAL A 266 -1.62 9.85 5.91
C VAL A 266 -1.92 10.40 7.28
N GLY A 267 -1.03 10.11 8.23
CA GLY A 267 -1.16 10.56 9.62
C GLY A 267 0.19 10.81 10.26
N PHE A 268 0.17 11.18 11.54
CA PHE A 268 1.35 11.40 12.35
C PHE A 268 1.22 10.60 13.65
N ALA A 269 2.31 9.94 14.07
CA ALA A 269 2.38 9.16 15.30
C ALA A 269 2.60 10.03 16.55
#